data_276ccb6e0d330ecb8b7a896a9a5fbcbb
#
_entry.id   276ccb6e0d330ecb8b7a896a9a5fbcbb
#
_cell.length_a   1.000
_cell.length_b   1.000
_cell.length_c   1.000
_cell.angle_alpha   90.00
_cell.angle_beta   90.00
_cell.angle_gamma   90.00
#
_symmetry.space_group_name_H-M   'P 1'
#
loop_
_entity.id
_entity.type
_entity.pdbx_description
1 polymer ?
#
loop_
_entity_poly.entity_id
_entity_poly.type
_entity_poly.pdbx_seq_one_letter_code
_entity_poly.pdbx_strand_id
1 'polypeptide(L)'
;MCFPFDAEPPIARLAGGSVEHTDLTLEAEDGNKFSAFLAEGDGSREASVVVLPDVRGLFRFYEELALRFADQNIDALAIDYFGRTAGLEKRDADFEWQEHVAQSTFNGVRSDVAAAVAYLRKSNPDRPVFTLGFCFGGSNSWHQAANGLDLAGAVGFYGHPNRPEFPQNAPGVQQRVTDISCPILGLMGGADQGIPKEI
;
A
#
# COMPACT_ATOMS: atom_id res chain seq x y z
N MET A 1 -4.70 -7.55 13.58
CA MET A 1 -6.03 -6.98 14.00
C MET A 1 -6.28 -5.75 13.14
N CYS A 2 -7.30 -5.76 12.29
CA CYS A 2 -7.65 -4.59 11.48
C CYS A 2 -8.51 -3.62 12.30
N PHE A 3 -8.41 -2.33 12.02
CA PHE A 3 -9.26 -1.30 12.65
C PHE A 3 -10.68 -1.31 12.05
N PRO A 4 -11.71 -0.71 12.71
CA PRO A 4 -13.07 -0.61 12.18
C PRO A 4 -13.13 0.09 10.81
N PHE A 5 -14.15 -0.19 10.00
CA PHE A 5 -14.31 0.46 8.69
C PHE A 5 -14.56 1.96 8.77
N ASP A 6 -15.14 2.42 9.87
CA ASP A 6 -15.41 3.82 10.19
C ASP A 6 -14.26 4.50 10.94
N ALA A 7 -13.13 3.80 11.14
CA ALA A 7 -11.95 4.40 11.74
C ALA A 7 -11.41 5.52 10.85
N GLU A 8 -10.85 6.53 11.51
CA GLU A 8 -10.13 7.60 10.85
C GLU A 8 -8.64 7.52 11.18
N PRO A 9 -7.74 7.92 10.25
CA PRO A 9 -6.33 8.02 10.56
C PRO A 9 -6.11 8.96 11.77
N PRO A 10 -5.21 8.62 12.72
CA PRO A 10 -5.03 9.37 13.96
C PRO A 10 -4.31 10.73 13.77
N ILE A 11 -4.11 11.14 12.55
CA ILE A 11 -3.48 12.41 12.17
C ILE A 11 -4.60 13.35 11.73
N ALA A 12 -4.73 14.50 12.40
CA ALA A 12 -5.72 15.51 12.02
C ALA A 12 -5.39 16.13 10.65
N ARG A 13 -6.43 16.47 9.87
CA ARG A 13 -6.27 17.28 8.67
C ARG A 13 -5.77 18.68 9.03
N LEU A 14 -4.90 19.25 8.20
CA LEU A 14 -4.50 20.63 8.35
C LEU A 14 -5.66 21.57 7.97
N ALA A 15 -6.00 22.49 8.85
CA ALA A 15 -7.06 23.43 8.59
C ALA A 15 -6.66 24.42 7.48
N GLY A 16 -7.49 24.53 6.43
CA GLY A 16 -7.30 25.49 5.33
C GLY A 16 -6.41 25.00 4.19
N GLY A 17 -5.91 23.77 4.23
CA GLY A 17 -5.22 23.15 3.10
C GLY A 17 -6.23 22.74 2.01
N SER A 18 -5.96 23.12 0.76
CA SER A 18 -6.65 22.58 -0.41
C SER A 18 -5.81 21.44 -0.96
N VAL A 19 -6.20 20.21 -0.69
CA VAL A 19 -5.56 19.02 -1.25
C VAL A 19 -6.34 18.58 -2.47
N GLU A 20 -5.69 18.49 -3.62
CA GLU A 20 -6.28 17.89 -4.81
C GLU A 20 -6.30 16.37 -4.67
N HIS A 21 -7.37 15.75 -5.10
CA HIS A 21 -7.48 14.29 -5.11
C HIS A 21 -8.30 13.80 -6.30
N THR A 22 -8.01 12.57 -6.72
CA THR A 22 -8.64 11.99 -7.91
C THR A 22 -8.74 10.47 -7.76
N ASP A 23 -9.92 9.93 -8.05
CA ASP A 23 -10.08 8.50 -8.28
C ASP A 23 -9.47 8.12 -9.64
N LEU A 24 -8.62 7.10 -9.66
CA LEU A 24 -7.90 6.66 -10.85
C LEU A 24 -8.18 5.18 -11.13
N THR A 25 -8.08 4.83 -12.41
CA THR A 25 -7.88 3.44 -12.82
C THR A 25 -6.49 3.33 -13.42
N LEU A 26 -5.65 2.50 -12.81
CA LEU A 26 -4.33 2.18 -13.31
C LEU A 26 -4.35 0.85 -14.04
N GLU A 27 -3.38 0.65 -14.95
CA GLU A 27 -3.19 -0.60 -15.67
C GLU A 27 -1.77 -1.11 -15.42
N ALA A 28 -1.67 -2.33 -14.93
CA ALA A 28 -0.41 -3.03 -14.71
C ALA A 28 0.14 -3.63 -16.00
N GLU A 29 1.42 -4.02 -16.01
CA GLU A 29 2.09 -4.59 -17.18
C GLU A 29 1.39 -5.84 -17.73
N ASP A 30 0.76 -6.63 -16.85
CA ASP A 30 -0.01 -7.82 -17.23
C ASP A 30 -1.44 -7.53 -17.73
N GLY A 31 -1.78 -6.24 -17.93
CA GLY A 31 -3.08 -5.78 -18.42
C GLY A 31 -4.17 -5.71 -17.35
N ASN A 32 -3.86 -6.01 -16.08
CA ASN A 32 -4.80 -5.82 -15.00
C ASN A 32 -5.14 -4.35 -14.80
N LYS A 33 -6.43 -4.04 -14.68
CA LYS A 33 -6.92 -2.72 -14.27
C LYS A 33 -7.32 -2.77 -12.81
N PHE A 34 -6.91 -1.76 -12.05
CA PHE A 34 -7.22 -1.65 -10.64
C PHE A 34 -7.48 -0.21 -10.22
N SER A 35 -8.32 -0.05 -9.20
CA SER A 35 -8.67 1.26 -8.65
C SER A 35 -7.56 1.81 -7.79
N ALA A 36 -7.37 3.12 -7.84
CA ALA A 36 -6.45 3.85 -7.00
C ALA A 36 -7.04 5.22 -6.63
N PHE A 37 -6.61 5.75 -5.50
CA PHE A 37 -6.93 7.09 -5.03
C PHE A 37 -5.66 7.90 -4.89
N LEU A 38 -5.53 8.96 -5.68
CA LEU A 38 -4.41 9.89 -5.64
C LEU A 38 -4.79 11.10 -4.81
N ALA A 39 -3.93 11.49 -3.88
CA ALA A 39 -3.98 12.79 -3.20
C ALA A 39 -2.65 13.50 -3.40
N GLU A 40 -2.70 14.75 -3.85
CA GLU A 40 -1.52 15.56 -4.19
C GLU A 40 -1.40 16.78 -3.29
N GLY A 41 -0.19 17.00 -2.76
CA GLY A 41 0.13 18.21 -2.02
C GLY A 41 0.18 19.44 -2.93
N ASP A 42 -0.05 20.62 -2.37
CA ASP A 42 -0.01 21.90 -3.09
C ASP A 42 1.36 22.60 -3.04
N GLY A 43 2.29 22.06 -2.24
CA GLY A 43 3.62 22.63 -1.99
C GLY A 43 4.76 21.96 -2.77
N SER A 44 5.91 21.84 -2.12
CA SER A 44 7.17 21.39 -2.73
C SER A 44 7.18 19.92 -3.17
N ARG A 45 6.25 19.11 -2.71
CA ARG A 45 6.10 17.67 -3.04
C ARG A 45 7.45 16.94 -2.99
N GLU A 46 8.03 16.85 -1.79
CA GLU A 46 9.39 16.33 -1.59
C GLU A 46 9.51 14.81 -1.73
N ALA A 47 8.41 14.10 -1.56
CA ALA A 47 8.34 12.65 -1.63
C ALA A 47 6.97 12.18 -2.15
N SER A 48 6.90 10.91 -2.50
CA SER A 48 5.64 10.22 -2.82
C SER A 48 5.54 8.89 -2.08
N VAL A 49 4.32 8.45 -1.79
CA VAL A 49 4.07 7.17 -1.12
C VAL A 49 2.98 6.37 -1.83
N VAL A 50 3.25 5.09 -2.08
CA VAL A 50 2.21 4.12 -2.44
C VAL A 50 1.67 3.50 -1.16
N VAL A 51 0.38 3.70 -0.89
CA VAL A 51 -0.30 3.14 0.28
C VAL A 51 -0.92 1.81 -0.08
N LEU A 52 -0.54 0.78 0.68
CA LEU A 52 -0.95 -0.61 0.49
C LEU A 52 -1.94 -1.00 1.60
N PRO A 53 -3.23 -1.15 1.29
CA PRO A 53 -4.28 -1.48 2.24
C PRO A 53 -4.09 -2.82 2.95
N ASP A 54 -4.91 -3.06 3.96
CA ASP A 54 -5.08 -4.39 4.55
C ASP A 54 -5.87 -5.33 3.61
N VAL A 55 -6.23 -6.51 4.08
CA VAL A 55 -6.96 -7.55 3.31
C VAL A 55 -8.31 -7.10 2.76
N ARG A 56 -8.84 -5.96 3.18
CA ARG A 56 -10.14 -5.44 2.74
C ARG A 56 -10.05 -4.57 1.48
N GLY A 57 -8.83 -4.28 1.00
CA GLY A 57 -8.62 -3.43 -0.18
C GLY A 57 -8.73 -1.93 0.11
N LEU A 58 -8.90 -1.16 -0.96
CA LEU A 58 -8.97 0.30 -0.88
C LEU A 58 -10.37 0.76 -0.42
N PHE A 59 -10.47 1.24 0.81
CA PHE A 59 -11.67 1.85 1.37
C PHE A 59 -11.35 3.18 2.07
N ARG A 60 -12.39 3.89 2.53
CA ARG A 60 -12.33 5.26 3.03
C ARG A 60 -11.13 5.58 3.94
N PHE A 61 -10.76 4.70 4.85
CA PHE A 61 -9.60 4.96 5.74
C PHE A 61 -8.32 5.26 4.96
N TYR A 62 -8.05 4.52 3.87
CA TYR A 62 -6.84 4.70 3.06
C TYR A 62 -6.91 5.92 2.16
N GLU A 63 -8.11 6.29 1.69
CA GLU A 63 -8.35 7.55 0.99
C GLU A 63 -8.07 8.73 1.93
N GLU A 64 -8.62 8.68 3.16
CA GLU A 64 -8.38 9.69 4.19
C GLU A 64 -6.91 9.76 4.61
N LEU A 65 -6.21 8.62 4.68
CA LEU A 65 -4.79 8.59 4.98
C LEU A 65 -3.96 9.26 3.85
N ALA A 66 -4.32 9.00 2.60
CA ALA A 66 -3.67 9.65 1.46
C ALA A 66 -3.83 11.18 1.52
N LEU A 67 -5.02 11.67 1.88
CA LEU A 67 -5.24 13.10 2.07
C LEU A 67 -4.36 13.69 3.18
N ARG A 68 -4.08 12.94 4.27
CA ARG A 68 -3.20 13.40 5.35
C ARG A 68 -1.73 13.49 4.91
N PHE A 69 -1.30 12.58 4.05
CA PHE A 69 0.03 12.68 3.43
C PHE A 69 0.13 13.92 2.53
N ALA A 70 -0.87 14.15 1.70
CA ALA A 70 -0.91 15.31 0.83
C ALA A 70 -0.93 16.64 1.61
N ASP A 71 -1.63 16.71 2.76
CA ASP A 71 -1.56 17.84 3.70
C ASP A 71 -0.11 18.12 4.19
N GLN A 72 0.78 17.12 4.14
CA GLN A 72 2.21 17.25 4.48
C GLN A 72 3.11 17.39 3.25
N ASN A 73 2.55 17.71 2.09
CA ASN A 73 3.26 17.82 0.80
C ASN A 73 3.94 16.51 0.34
N ILE A 74 3.33 15.37 0.68
CA ILE A 74 3.73 14.05 0.21
C ILE A 74 2.61 13.52 -0.68
N ASP A 75 2.86 13.39 -1.98
CA ASP A 75 1.87 12.79 -2.88
C ASP A 75 1.61 11.34 -2.46
N ALA A 76 0.36 10.97 -2.30
CA ALA A 76 -0.02 9.64 -1.85
C ALA A 76 -0.96 8.96 -2.83
N LEU A 77 -0.62 7.73 -3.22
CA LEU A 77 -1.39 6.89 -4.11
C LEU A 77 -1.79 5.62 -3.38
N ALA A 78 -3.03 5.57 -2.90
CA ALA A 78 -3.58 4.36 -2.30
C ALA A 78 -4.17 3.46 -3.39
N ILE A 79 -3.79 2.17 -3.41
CA ILE A 79 -4.19 1.23 -4.46
C ILE A 79 -5.12 0.14 -3.95
N ASP A 80 -5.92 -0.43 -4.86
CA ASP A 80 -6.69 -1.64 -4.58
C ASP A 80 -6.01 -2.88 -5.18
N TYR A 81 -6.14 -4.04 -4.50
CA TYR A 81 -5.54 -5.29 -4.97
C TYR A 81 -6.48 -6.15 -5.84
N PHE A 82 -7.78 -5.82 -5.84
CA PHE A 82 -8.81 -6.76 -6.26
C PHE A 82 -9.39 -6.45 -7.64
N GLY A 83 -8.69 -5.62 -8.43
CA GLY A 83 -9.07 -5.37 -9.82
C GLY A 83 -9.23 -6.64 -10.64
N ARG A 84 -8.38 -7.68 -10.37
CA ARG A 84 -8.42 -8.98 -11.06
C ARG A 84 -9.61 -9.84 -10.72
N THR A 85 -10.20 -9.66 -9.54
CA THR A 85 -11.18 -10.61 -9.00
C THR A 85 -12.53 -9.97 -8.66
N ALA A 86 -12.55 -8.69 -8.32
CA ALA A 86 -13.73 -7.95 -7.88
C ALA A 86 -14.00 -6.68 -8.70
N GLY A 87 -13.23 -6.45 -9.79
CA GLY A 87 -13.41 -5.25 -10.61
C GLY A 87 -13.03 -3.95 -9.91
N LEU A 88 -13.57 -2.82 -10.41
CA LEU A 88 -13.12 -1.48 -10.06
C LEU A 88 -14.01 -0.76 -9.04
N GLU A 89 -15.02 -1.41 -8.50
CA GLU A 89 -15.92 -0.82 -7.52
C GLU A 89 -15.18 -0.48 -6.22
N LYS A 90 -15.61 0.60 -5.55
CA LYS A 90 -15.06 0.98 -4.25
C LYS A 90 -15.40 -0.08 -3.19
N ARG A 91 -14.48 -0.32 -2.28
CA ARG A 91 -14.65 -1.29 -1.19
C ARG A 91 -15.33 -0.62 0.00
N ASP A 92 -16.30 -1.33 0.56
CA ASP A 92 -17.07 -0.91 1.72
C ASP A 92 -17.16 -2.02 2.78
N ALA A 93 -18.00 -1.82 3.78
CA ALA A 93 -18.15 -2.78 4.88
C ALA A 93 -18.77 -4.11 4.44
N ASP A 94 -19.52 -4.12 3.35
CA ASP A 94 -20.21 -5.30 2.82
C ASP A 94 -19.34 -6.10 1.82
N PHE A 95 -18.13 -5.62 1.51
CA PHE A 95 -17.23 -6.30 0.60
C PHE A 95 -16.69 -7.61 1.19
N GLU A 96 -17.00 -8.73 0.58
CA GLU A 96 -16.57 -10.07 0.99
C GLU A 96 -15.14 -10.38 0.54
N TRP A 97 -14.17 -9.70 1.13
CA TRP A 97 -12.76 -9.70 0.74
C TRP A 97 -12.05 -11.08 0.82
N GLN A 98 -12.58 -12.05 1.58
CA GLN A 98 -11.89 -13.31 1.90
C GLN A 98 -11.54 -14.12 0.65
N GLU A 99 -12.49 -14.25 -0.29
CA GLU A 99 -12.27 -14.98 -1.53
C GLU A 99 -11.29 -14.24 -2.45
N HIS A 100 -11.32 -12.92 -2.46
CA HIS A 100 -10.48 -12.09 -3.31
C HIS A 100 -9.03 -12.05 -2.83
N VAL A 101 -8.81 -11.91 -1.52
CA VAL A 101 -7.45 -11.98 -0.97
C VAL A 101 -6.83 -13.37 -1.12
N ALA A 102 -7.64 -14.43 -1.02
CA ALA A 102 -7.18 -15.80 -1.26
C ALA A 102 -6.75 -16.04 -2.71
N GLN A 103 -7.26 -15.28 -3.67
CA GLN A 103 -6.89 -15.34 -5.09
C GLN A 103 -5.73 -14.38 -5.45
N SER A 104 -5.35 -13.48 -4.55
CA SER A 104 -4.24 -12.56 -4.80
C SER A 104 -2.93 -13.32 -4.95
N THR A 105 -2.13 -12.95 -5.94
CA THR A 105 -0.83 -13.57 -6.21
C THR A 105 0.30 -12.60 -5.95
N PHE A 106 1.47 -13.11 -5.57
CA PHE A 106 2.67 -12.31 -5.36
C PHE A 106 3.04 -11.47 -6.58
N ASN A 107 3.04 -12.08 -7.77
CA ASN A 107 3.35 -11.37 -9.01
C ASN A 107 2.28 -10.34 -9.37
N GLY A 108 1.00 -10.62 -9.10
CA GLY A 108 -0.08 -9.67 -9.32
C GLY A 108 0.10 -8.40 -8.47
N VAL A 109 0.30 -8.56 -7.16
CA VAL A 109 0.53 -7.41 -6.27
C VAL A 109 1.80 -6.64 -6.68
N ARG A 110 2.88 -7.35 -7.03
CA ARG A 110 4.12 -6.74 -7.52
C ARG A 110 3.88 -5.88 -8.76
N SER A 111 3.13 -6.41 -9.75
CA SER A 111 2.82 -5.72 -11.01
C SER A 111 1.99 -4.45 -10.75
N ASP A 112 0.96 -4.54 -9.89
CA ASP A 112 0.13 -3.40 -9.53
C ASP A 112 0.92 -2.30 -8.83
N VAL A 113 1.78 -2.66 -7.86
CA VAL A 113 2.63 -1.70 -7.17
C VAL A 113 3.66 -1.07 -8.11
N ALA A 114 4.24 -1.85 -9.03
CA ALA A 114 5.16 -1.31 -10.03
C ALA A 114 4.48 -0.26 -10.92
N ALA A 115 3.23 -0.50 -11.34
CA ALA A 115 2.44 0.47 -12.10
C ALA A 115 2.16 1.74 -11.29
N ALA A 116 1.85 1.62 -9.98
CA ALA A 116 1.63 2.75 -9.08
C ALA A 116 2.90 3.59 -8.89
N VAL A 117 4.06 2.95 -8.67
CA VAL A 117 5.37 3.63 -8.58
C VAL A 117 5.70 4.35 -9.89
N ALA A 118 5.51 3.68 -11.03
CA ALA A 118 5.75 4.29 -12.34
C ALA A 118 4.82 5.49 -12.58
N TYR A 119 3.57 5.42 -12.11
CA TYR A 119 2.63 6.54 -12.21
C TYR A 119 3.13 7.76 -11.43
N LEU A 120 3.53 7.59 -10.17
CA LEU A 120 4.03 8.69 -9.33
C LEU A 120 5.31 9.34 -9.91
N ARG A 121 6.14 8.57 -10.59
CA ARG A 121 7.37 9.06 -11.23
C ARG A 121 7.16 9.81 -12.54
N LYS A 122 5.97 9.75 -13.15
CA LYS A 122 5.70 10.47 -14.42
C LYS A 122 5.87 11.98 -14.29
N SER A 123 5.46 12.55 -13.17
CA SER A 123 5.56 14.01 -12.92
C SER A 123 6.95 14.45 -12.47
N ASN A 124 7.68 13.59 -11.77
CA ASN A 124 9.04 13.85 -11.29
C ASN A 124 9.80 12.52 -11.10
N PRO A 125 10.64 12.11 -12.08
CA PRO A 125 11.36 10.84 -12.03
C PRO A 125 12.34 10.71 -10.86
N ASP A 126 12.90 11.83 -10.39
CA ASP A 126 13.91 11.85 -9.32
C ASP A 126 13.29 11.92 -7.92
N ARG A 127 11.96 12.06 -7.81
CA ARG A 127 11.30 12.14 -6.52
C ARG A 127 11.38 10.81 -5.77
N PRO A 128 11.79 10.82 -4.49
CA PRO A 128 11.80 9.63 -3.66
C PRO A 128 10.40 9.02 -3.54
N VAL A 129 10.28 7.72 -3.84
CA VAL A 129 9.02 6.98 -3.68
C VAL A 129 9.18 5.96 -2.57
N PHE A 130 8.23 5.97 -1.65
CA PHE A 130 8.13 5.02 -0.54
C PHE A 130 6.93 4.09 -0.76
N THR A 131 6.95 2.94 -0.12
CA THR A 131 5.75 2.13 0.10
C THR A 131 5.40 2.13 1.58
N LEU A 132 4.11 2.15 1.90
CA LEU A 132 3.59 2.07 3.26
C LEU A 132 2.39 1.15 3.27
N GLY A 133 2.37 0.15 4.15
CA GLY A 133 1.28 -0.82 4.17
C GLY A 133 0.86 -1.29 5.55
N PHE A 134 -0.34 -1.86 5.61
CA PHE A 134 -0.99 -2.31 6.83
C PHE A 134 -1.38 -3.77 6.71
N CYS A 135 -1.09 -4.61 7.72
CA CYS A 135 -1.47 -6.02 7.74
C CYS A 135 -0.91 -6.76 6.50
N PHE A 136 -1.77 -7.23 5.62
CA PHE A 136 -1.44 -7.78 4.31
C PHE A 136 -0.56 -6.81 3.49
N GLY A 137 -0.96 -5.55 3.43
CA GLY A 137 -0.18 -4.49 2.80
C GLY A 137 1.16 -4.22 3.48
N GLY A 138 1.26 -4.43 4.80
CA GLY A 138 2.52 -4.30 5.55
C GLY A 138 3.57 -5.28 5.07
N SER A 139 3.22 -6.56 4.95
CA SER A 139 4.11 -7.58 4.36
C SER A 139 4.44 -7.28 2.89
N ASN A 140 3.42 -6.87 2.12
CA ASN A 140 3.61 -6.53 0.72
C ASN A 140 4.48 -5.28 0.52
N SER A 141 4.42 -4.30 1.42
CA SER A 141 5.33 -3.14 1.38
C SER A 141 6.79 -3.58 1.50
N TRP A 142 7.12 -4.47 2.44
CA TRP A 142 8.49 -4.98 2.57
C TRP A 142 8.92 -5.83 1.35
N HIS A 143 8.00 -6.59 0.76
CA HIS A 143 8.29 -7.32 -0.47
C HIS A 143 8.70 -6.39 -1.62
N GLN A 144 8.13 -5.19 -1.70
CA GLN A 144 8.48 -4.23 -2.76
C GLN A 144 9.92 -3.71 -2.61
N ALA A 145 10.46 -3.63 -1.39
CA ALA A 145 11.85 -3.26 -1.16
C ALA A 145 12.86 -4.23 -1.82
N ALA A 146 12.42 -5.47 -2.11
CA ALA A 146 13.21 -6.50 -2.78
C ALA A 146 12.83 -6.74 -4.25
N ASN A 147 12.00 -5.88 -4.86
CA ASN A 147 11.48 -6.06 -6.23
C ASN A 147 12.17 -5.18 -7.29
N GLY A 148 13.25 -4.47 -6.94
CA GLY A 148 13.99 -3.65 -7.90
C GLY A 148 13.23 -2.40 -8.36
N LEU A 149 12.33 -1.87 -7.53
CA LEU A 149 11.53 -0.68 -7.85
C LEU A 149 12.24 0.64 -7.52
N ASP A 150 13.48 0.59 -7.09
CA ASP A 150 14.27 1.77 -6.69
C ASP A 150 13.54 2.65 -5.67
N LEU A 151 12.98 2.02 -4.65
CA LEU A 151 12.27 2.71 -3.59
C LEU A 151 13.24 3.41 -2.63
N ALA A 152 12.82 4.54 -2.10
CA ALA A 152 13.55 5.24 -1.04
C ALA A 152 13.38 4.58 0.33
N GLY A 153 12.32 3.80 0.53
CA GLY A 153 12.08 3.02 1.74
C GLY A 153 10.74 2.30 1.70
N ALA A 154 10.56 1.33 2.61
CA ALA A 154 9.33 0.58 2.77
C ALA A 154 8.91 0.50 4.24
N VAL A 155 7.68 0.89 4.55
CA VAL A 155 7.11 0.90 5.91
C VAL A 155 5.98 -0.12 5.99
N GLY A 156 6.05 -1.01 6.98
CA GLY A 156 4.99 -2.00 7.22
C GLY A 156 4.47 -1.94 8.64
N PHE A 157 3.16 -1.72 8.77
CA PHE A 157 2.44 -1.81 10.04
C PHE A 157 1.89 -3.22 10.21
N TYR A 158 2.27 -3.90 11.27
CA TYR A 158 1.82 -5.27 11.64
C TYR A 158 1.73 -6.23 10.45
N GLY A 159 2.66 -6.12 9.50
CA GLY A 159 2.87 -7.10 8.46
C GLY A 159 3.51 -8.37 9.02
N HIS A 160 3.15 -9.53 8.51
CA HIS A 160 3.76 -10.77 8.95
C HIS A 160 5.09 -11.01 8.19
N PRO A 161 6.24 -11.06 8.86
CA PRO A 161 7.54 -11.13 8.17
C PRO A 161 7.82 -12.51 7.55
N ASN A 162 7.14 -13.56 7.99
CA ASN A 162 7.36 -14.93 7.53
C ASN A 162 6.05 -15.68 7.32
N ARG A 163 5.25 -15.24 6.33
CA ARG A 163 4.01 -15.91 5.93
C ARG A 163 4.08 -16.24 4.43
N PRO A 164 4.76 -17.33 4.06
CA PRO A 164 4.79 -17.77 2.67
C PRO A 164 3.40 -18.11 2.16
N GLU A 165 3.22 -18.11 0.84
CA GLU A 165 1.94 -18.37 0.15
C GLU A 165 0.81 -17.37 0.49
N PHE A 166 1.16 -16.20 1.02
CA PHE A 166 0.17 -15.14 1.27
C PHE A 166 0.76 -13.74 0.97
N PRO A 167 0.47 -13.20 -0.23
CA PRO A 167 -0.38 -13.72 -1.32
C PRO A 167 0.15 -15.04 -1.92
N GLN A 168 -0.66 -15.71 -2.75
CA GLN A 168 -0.26 -16.97 -3.39
C GLN A 168 1.11 -16.86 -4.08
N ASN A 169 1.93 -17.87 -3.93
CA ASN A 169 3.31 -17.93 -4.45
C ASN A 169 4.27 -16.89 -3.85
N ALA A 170 3.88 -16.20 -2.77
CA ALA A 170 4.82 -15.33 -2.06
C ALA A 170 5.82 -16.15 -1.26
N PRO A 171 7.12 -15.83 -1.30
CA PRO A 171 8.06 -16.29 -0.28
C PRO A 171 7.77 -15.55 1.04
N GLY A 172 8.28 -16.03 2.16
CA GLY A 172 8.35 -15.20 3.36
C GLY A 172 9.28 -14.00 3.12
N VAL A 173 8.97 -12.84 3.70
CA VAL A 173 9.82 -11.64 3.56
C VAL A 173 11.24 -11.93 4.02
N GLN A 174 11.40 -12.70 5.12
CA GLN A 174 12.70 -13.12 5.64
C GLN A 174 13.55 -13.90 4.63
N GLN A 175 12.95 -14.61 3.69
CA GLN A 175 13.66 -15.35 2.64
C GLN A 175 14.24 -14.44 1.57
N ARG A 176 13.84 -13.16 1.55
CA ARG A 176 14.25 -12.17 0.56
C ARG A 176 15.12 -11.05 1.14
N VAL A 177 15.61 -11.22 2.36
CA VAL A 177 16.36 -10.17 3.06
C VAL A 177 17.62 -9.72 2.28
N THR A 178 18.24 -10.62 1.52
CA THR A 178 19.42 -10.31 0.68
C THR A 178 19.08 -9.48 -0.56
N ASP A 179 17.81 -9.46 -0.98
CA ASP A 179 17.36 -8.73 -2.16
C ASP A 179 16.84 -7.33 -1.81
N ILE A 180 16.72 -7.02 -0.51
CA ILE A 180 16.25 -5.72 -0.04
C ILE A 180 17.26 -4.64 -0.41
N SER A 181 16.81 -3.65 -1.19
CA SER A 181 17.66 -2.61 -1.76
C SER A 181 17.46 -1.22 -1.12
N CYS A 182 16.54 -1.07 -0.17
CA CYS A 182 16.27 0.19 0.53
C CYS A 182 15.98 -0.05 2.02
N PRO A 183 16.04 0.99 2.87
CA PRO A 183 15.64 0.87 4.27
C PRO A 183 14.21 0.36 4.43
N ILE A 184 13.98 -0.50 5.42
CA ILE A 184 12.65 -0.93 5.83
C ILE A 184 12.38 -0.57 7.29
N LEU A 185 11.12 -0.22 7.57
CA LEU A 185 10.61 0.02 8.92
C LEU A 185 9.46 -0.94 9.20
N GLY A 186 9.61 -1.74 10.26
CA GLY A 186 8.56 -2.61 10.78
C GLY A 186 7.96 -2.04 12.06
N LEU A 187 6.66 -1.79 12.08
CA LEU A 187 5.91 -1.32 13.24
C LEU A 187 5.00 -2.46 13.73
N MET A 188 5.40 -3.09 14.83
CA MET A 188 4.79 -4.33 15.33
C MET A 188 4.08 -4.09 16.65
N GLY A 189 2.91 -4.69 16.82
CA GLY A 189 2.19 -4.69 18.08
C GLY A 189 2.82 -5.67 19.09
N GLY A 190 3.32 -5.18 20.22
CA GLY A 190 3.96 -6.04 21.23
C GLY A 190 3.06 -7.08 21.89
N ALA A 191 1.74 -6.98 21.71
CA ALA A 191 0.72 -7.92 22.21
C ALA A 191 -0.04 -8.63 21.07
N ASP A 192 0.44 -8.53 19.83
CA ASP A 192 -0.19 -9.18 18.67
C ASP A 192 0.06 -10.69 18.73
N GLN A 193 -1.02 -11.46 18.97
CA GLN A 193 -0.95 -12.92 19.01
C GLN A 193 -0.78 -13.56 17.63
N GLY A 194 -1.11 -12.84 16.54
CA GLY A 194 -0.92 -13.28 15.17
C GLY A 194 0.52 -13.17 14.68
N ILE A 195 1.33 -12.34 15.36
CA ILE A 195 2.75 -12.13 15.05
C ILE A 195 3.54 -12.20 16.36
N PRO A 196 3.85 -13.41 16.84
CA PRO A 196 4.63 -13.62 18.06
C PRO A 196 6.01 -12.96 17.97
N LYS A 197 6.57 -12.55 19.10
CA LYS A 197 7.86 -11.84 19.18
C LYS A 197 9.07 -12.68 18.72
N GLU A 198 8.88 -13.98 18.65
CA GLU A 198 9.91 -14.97 18.26
C GLU A 198 10.07 -15.11 16.73
N ILE A 199 9.19 -14.47 15.95
CA ILE A 199 9.21 -14.49 14.48
C ILE A 199 10.19 -13.47 13.90
#